data_a96eace1876c0429576a8607793aac88
#
_entry.id   a96eace1876c0429576a8607793aac88
#
_cell.length_a   1.000
_cell.length_b   1.000
_cell.length_c   1.000
_cell.angle_alpha   90.00
_cell.angle_beta   90.00
_cell.angle_gamma   90.00
#
_symmetry.space_group_name_H-M   'P 1'
#
loop_
_entity.id
_entity.type
_entity.pdbx_description
1 polymer ?
#
loop_
_entity_poly.entity_id
_entity_poly.type
_entity_poly.pdbx_seq_one_letter_code
_entity_poly.pdbx_strand_id
1 'polypeptide(L)'
;MKTNLKSNKWLWVISALLTIAIVVFLIIPKDGHDFEVDGIYYKVVDDISNIVAVTCKGDSYDAYADEYAGAVVIPDNITYRGINCTVEQIDNEAFRDCSKMTSIIIPSSVWYVGIGAFSGCSGLKEIHISDLSAWCELSFYDVADDAGDSPLNYADGVYLNGELIIDLVVPEDVTEIGAHSFEGYKNLRSVVFHKGISAIHKSAFLNCTNLTDVTFAGDVEYIGPYTFDGTPWLENQPDGEVYIGKLLYKYKGEMPSNTSVVVKEGTEYICQSAFDCCEELTSITLPSSLKQIHDYAFNGCDNLKEVFCKSLTPPSINSSYNNFHNDVVIYVPKGTREAYRNESSLFENVVEVDFDN
;
A
#
# COMPACT_ATOMS: atom_id res chain seq x y z
N MET A 1 -62.94 39.40 -26.71
CA MET A 1 -61.84 38.43 -26.70
C MET A 1 -61.32 38.31 -25.27
N LYS A 2 -61.64 37.23 -24.54
CA LYS A 2 -61.16 36.93 -23.22
C LYS A 2 -59.99 35.98 -23.35
N THR A 3 -58.78 36.40 -23.09
CA THR A 3 -57.59 35.57 -23.03
C THR A 3 -57.52 34.90 -21.68
N ASN A 4 -57.65 33.56 -21.65
CA ASN A 4 -57.47 32.71 -20.50
C ASN A 4 -55.97 32.66 -20.12
N LEU A 5 -55.57 33.27 -19.03
CA LEU A 5 -54.29 32.94 -18.36
C LEU A 5 -54.48 31.65 -17.56
N LYS A 6 -54.12 30.51 -18.12
CA LYS A 6 -53.90 29.32 -17.32
C LYS A 6 -52.64 29.55 -16.49
N SER A 7 -52.80 29.74 -15.18
CA SER A 7 -51.70 29.86 -14.21
C SER A 7 -50.84 28.58 -14.28
N ASN A 8 -49.58 28.76 -14.60
CA ASN A 8 -48.56 27.71 -14.66
C ASN A 8 -48.24 27.23 -13.23
N LYS A 9 -49.14 26.43 -12.64
CA LYS A 9 -48.87 25.77 -11.33
C LYS A 9 -47.60 24.96 -11.32
N TRP A 10 -47.15 24.49 -12.48
CA TRP A 10 -45.91 23.72 -12.62
C TRP A 10 -44.63 24.56 -12.44
N LEU A 11 -44.67 25.85 -12.81
CA LEU A 11 -43.54 26.76 -12.58
C LEU A 11 -43.27 27.02 -11.09
N TRP A 12 -44.31 27.05 -10.25
CA TRP A 12 -44.19 27.19 -8.83
C TRP A 12 -43.68 25.90 -8.14
N VAL A 13 -44.05 24.71 -8.65
CA VAL A 13 -43.59 23.42 -8.16
C VAL A 13 -42.10 23.24 -8.48
N ILE A 14 -41.67 23.60 -9.70
CA ILE A 14 -40.26 23.55 -10.10
C ILE A 14 -39.43 24.56 -9.34
N SER A 15 -39.95 25.77 -9.12
CA SER A 15 -39.27 26.79 -8.28
C SER A 15 -39.17 26.35 -6.82
N ALA A 16 -40.22 25.72 -6.26
CA ALA A 16 -40.21 25.20 -4.90
C ALA A 16 -39.26 23.99 -4.75
N LEU A 17 -39.17 23.10 -5.73
CA LEU A 17 -38.21 21.97 -5.74
C LEU A 17 -36.76 22.46 -5.91
N LEU A 18 -36.52 23.49 -6.74
CA LEU A 18 -35.21 24.13 -6.88
C LEU A 18 -34.80 24.88 -5.60
N THR A 19 -35.75 25.55 -4.92
CA THR A 19 -35.46 26.21 -3.64
C THR A 19 -35.24 25.20 -2.50
N ILE A 20 -35.94 24.06 -2.51
CA ILE A 20 -35.70 22.97 -1.54
C ILE A 20 -34.33 22.31 -1.82
N ALA A 21 -33.97 22.09 -3.08
CA ALA A 21 -32.64 21.59 -3.45
C ALA A 21 -31.51 22.57 -3.08
N ILE A 22 -31.72 23.90 -3.28
CA ILE A 22 -30.77 24.93 -2.89
C ILE A 22 -30.70 25.10 -1.37
N VAL A 23 -31.81 24.90 -0.64
CA VAL A 23 -31.80 24.97 0.85
C VAL A 23 -31.20 23.72 1.45
N VAL A 24 -31.28 22.56 0.83
CA VAL A 24 -30.57 21.34 1.26
C VAL A 24 -29.05 21.48 1.04
N PHE A 25 -28.62 22.22 -0.02
CA PHE A 25 -27.18 22.54 -0.24
C PHE A 25 -26.63 23.64 0.69
N LEU A 26 -27.46 24.37 1.43
CA LEU A 26 -27.03 25.47 2.32
C LEU A 26 -27.00 25.10 3.81
N ILE A 27 -27.30 23.84 4.17
CA ILE A 27 -27.11 23.31 5.51
C ILE A 27 -26.13 22.13 5.41
N ILE A 28 -24.97 22.36 4.82
CA ILE A 28 -23.78 21.57 5.10
C ILE A 28 -23.23 22.16 6.39
N PRO A 29 -23.13 21.36 7.48
CA PRO A 29 -22.39 21.82 8.65
C PRO A 29 -21.01 22.26 8.17
N LYS A 30 -20.51 23.36 8.72
CA LYS A 30 -19.13 23.80 8.47
C LYS A 30 -18.09 22.94 9.18
N ASP A 31 -18.51 21.88 9.81
CA ASP A 31 -17.70 20.89 10.49
C ASP A 31 -17.23 19.85 9.46
N GLY A 32 -16.03 19.31 9.57
CA GLY A 32 -15.40 18.40 8.60
C GLY A 32 -16.14 17.09 8.32
N HIS A 33 -17.21 16.79 9.07
CA HIS A 33 -18.16 15.69 8.84
C HIS A 33 -19.50 16.20 8.28
N ASP A 34 -20.21 15.35 7.55
CA ASP A 34 -21.54 15.67 7.01
C ASP A 34 -22.67 15.32 7.99
N PHE A 35 -22.47 14.26 8.80
CA PHE A 35 -23.45 13.81 9.79
C PHE A 35 -22.85 12.85 10.83
N GLU A 36 -23.62 12.59 11.88
CA GLU A 36 -23.29 11.67 12.97
C GLU A 36 -24.36 10.56 13.06
N VAL A 37 -23.92 9.31 13.27
CA VAL A 37 -24.76 8.17 13.62
C VAL A 37 -24.10 7.39 14.75
N ASP A 38 -24.80 7.15 15.84
CA ASP A 38 -24.35 6.36 17.00
C ASP A 38 -22.98 6.78 17.57
N GLY A 39 -22.67 8.09 17.52
CA GLY A 39 -21.44 8.66 18.04
C GLY A 39 -20.25 8.54 17.08
N ILE A 40 -20.47 8.14 15.85
CA ILE A 40 -19.46 8.10 14.79
C ILE A 40 -19.80 9.17 13.76
N TYR A 41 -18.78 9.92 13.35
CA TYR A 41 -18.88 11.02 12.38
C TYR A 41 -18.56 10.50 10.98
N TYR A 42 -19.39 10.89 10.01
CA TYR A 42 -19.32 10.41 8.64
C TYR A 42 -19.26 11.55 7.63
N LYS A 43 -18.56 11.27 6.54
CA LYS A 43 -18.47 12.13 5.35
C LYS A 43 -18.96 11.35 4.13
N VAL A 44 -19.75 11.98 3.28
CA VAL A 44 -20.20 11.38 2.02
C VAL A 44 -19.04 11.38 1.03
N VAL A 45 -18.67 10.20 0.55
CA VAL A 45 -17.61 10.01 -0.46
C VAL A 45 -18.23 9.98 -1.86
N ASP A 46 -19.31 9.22 -2.01
CA ASP A 46 -20.07 9.12 -3.26
C ASP A 46 -21.57 9.06 -2.92
N ASP A 47 -22.29 10.11 -3.30
CA ASP A 47 -23.73 10.25 -3.07
C ASP A 47 -24.58 9.40 -4.04
N ILE A 48 -24.02 8.98 -5.17
CA ILE A 48 -24.70 8.13 -6.16
C ILE A 48 -24.71 6.69 -5.67
N SER A 49 -23.56 6.19 -5.21
CA SER A 49 -23.39 4.83 -4.69
C SER A 49 -23.70 4.70 -3.21
N ASN A 50 -24.00 5.82 -2.53
CA ASN A 50 -24.24 5.90 -1.07
C ASN A 50 -23.04 5.39 -0.26
N ILE A 51 -21.82 5.77 -0.65
CA ILE A 51 -20.58 5.43 0.03
C ILE A 51 -20.21 6.55 1.01
N VAL A 52 -19.86 6.16 2.23
CA VAL A 52 -19.42 7.08 3.28
C VAL A 52 -18.09 6.66 3.86
N ALA A 53 -17.35 7.65 4.38
CA ALA A 53 -16.15 7.46 5.18
C ALA A 53 -16.40 7.82 6.63
N VAL A 54 -15.77 7.10 7.57
CA VAL A 54 -15.63 7.56 8.95
C VAL A 54 -14.63 8.70 8.99
N THR A 55 -14.91 9.76 9.71
CA THR A 55 -14.06 10.95 9.78
C THR A 55 -14.04 11.56 11.20
N CYS A 56 -13.26 12.61 11.41
CA CYS A 56 -13.25 13.38 12.66
C CYS A 56 -14.48 14.32 12.76
N LYS A 57 -14.77 14.80 13.95
CA LYS A 57 -15.92 15.65 14.24
C LYS A 57 -15.81 17.04 13.66
N GLY A 58 -14.63 17.65 13.71
CA GLY A 58 -14.38 19.03 13.30
C GLY A 58 -13.90 19.19 11.87
N ASP A 59 -13.56 20.44 11.51
CA ASP A 59 -12.91 20.77 10.23
C ASP A 59 -11.47 20.21 10.13
N SER A 60 -10.90 19.81 11.27
CA SER A 60 -9.59 19.18 11.39
C SER A 60 -9.55 18.30 12.64
N TYR A 61 -8.64 17.33 12.67
CA TYR A 61 -8.49 16.38 13.78
C TYR A 61 -8.20 17.02 15.15
N ASP A 62 -7.65 18.23 15.18
CA ASP A 62 -7.32 18.98 16.39
C ASP A 62 -8.44 19.92 16.89
N ALA A 63 -9.56 19.96 16.18
CA ALA A 63 -10.72 20.80 16.56
C ALA A 63 -11.35 20.33 17.87
N TYR A 64 -11.31 19.01 18.15
CA TYR A 64 -11.84 18.40 19.37
C TYR A 64 -10.83 17.36 19.88
N ALA A 65 -10.54 17.34 21.18
CA ALA A 65 -9.66 16.35 21.78
C ALA A 65 -10.43 15.08 22.17
N ASP A 66 -9.84 13.90 21.92
CA ASP A 66 -10.41 12.60 22.29
C ASP A 66 -11.87 12.39 21.82
N GLU A 67 -12.17 12.71 20.57
CA GLU A 67 -13.52 12.58 19.99
C GLU A 67 -14.06 11.17 20.10
N TYR A 68 -13.16 10.20 19.94
CA TYR A 68 -13.45 8.79 20.10
C TYR A 68 -12.75 8.24 21.34
N ALA A 69 -13.51 7.56 22.20
CA ALA A 69 -13.01 7.00 23.45
C ALA A 69 -13.61 5.62 23.72
N GLY A 70 -12.86 4.75 24.43
CA GLY A 70 -13.30 3.40 24.74
C GLY A 70 -13.30 2.50 23.50
N ALA A 71 -14.30 1.64 23.37
CA ALA A 71 -14.48 0.75 22.23
C ALA A 71 -15.26 1.45 21.12
N VAL A 72 -14.68 1.50 19.93
CA VAL A 72 -15.32 2.07 18.72
C VAL A 72 -15.75 0.90 17.81
N VAL A 73 -16.98 0.95 17.32
CA VAL A 73 -17.53 -0.07 16.42
C VAL A 73 -17.95 0.58 15.13
N ILE A 74 -17.19 0.35 14.07
CA ILE A 74 -17.56 0.80 12.72
C ILE A 74 -18.48 -0.28 12.12
N PRO A 75 -19.72 0.05 11.73
CA PRO A 75 -20.61 -0.91 11.06
C PRO A 75 -20.33 -0.96 9.54
N ASP A 76 -20.64 -2.10 8.90
CA ASP A 76 -20.56 -2.19 7.42
C ASP A 76 -21.52 -1.21 6.72
N ASN A 77 -22.69 -0.98 7.34
CA ASN A 77 -23.73 -0.12 6.78
C ASN A 77 -24.38 0.74 7.85
N ILE A 78 -24.81 1.93 7.46
CA ILE A 78 -25.59 2.84 8.30
C ILE A 78 -26.83 3.33 7.55
N THR A 79 -27.83 3.79 8.29
CA THR A 79 -29.00 4.45 7.68
C THR A 79 -28.97 5.94 7.99
N TYR A 80 -28.85 6.76 6.97
CA TYR A 80 -28.92 8.21 7.08
C TYR A 80 -30.06 8.77 6.24
N ARG A 81 -30.99 9.51 6.85
CA ARG A 81 -32.20 10.08 6.22
C ARG A 81 -33.03 9.06 5.42
N GLY A 82 -33.05 7.81 5.88
CA GLY A 82 -33.79 6.72 5.22
C GLY A 82 -33.06 6.09 4.04
N ILE A 83 -31.80 6.48 3.79
CA ILE A 83 -30.91 5.88 2.78
C ILE A 83 -29.94 4.96 3.49
N ASN A 84 -29.77 3.75 2.96
CA ASN A 84 -28.73 2.84 3.41
C ASN A 84 -27.41 3.23 2.74
N CYS A 85 -26.39 3.52 3.57
CA CYS A 85 -25.05 3.88 3.11
C CYS A 85 -24.06 2.82 3.54
N THR A 86 -23.12 2.46 2.64
CA THR A 86 -22.03 1.53 2.96
C THR A 86 -20.82 2.32 3.49
N VAL A 87 -20.24 1.84 4.58
CA VAL A 87 -19.03 2.42 5.16
C VAL A 87 -17.82 1.72 4.52
N GLU A 88 -17.16 2.39 3.59
CA GLU A 88 -16.07 1.79 2.80
C GLU A 88 -14.70 2.39 3.10
N GLN A 89 -14.64 3.50 3.83
CA GLN A 89 -13.39 4.22 4.05
C GLN A 89 -13.30 4.74 5.49
N ILE A 90 -12.07 4.87 5.95
CA ILE A 90 -11.67 5.68 7.11
C ILE A 90 -10.88 6.85 6.53
N ASP A 91 -11.36 8.07 6.70
CA ASP A 91 -10.78 9.29 6.11
C ASP A 91 -9.42 9.62 6.76
N ASN A 92 -8.68 10.53 6.13
CA ASN A 92 -7.44 11.05 6.69
C ASN A 92 -7.69 11.59 8.11
N GLU A 93 -6.77 11.26 9.02
CA GLU A 93 -6.78 11.77 10.40
C GLU A 93 -8.06 11.46 11.21
N ALA A 94 -8.89 10.51 10.75
CA ALA A 94 -10.21 10.25 11.33
C ALA A 94 -10.19 9.97 12.85
N PHE A 95 -9.18 9.26 13.34
CA PHE A 95 -8.99 8.94 14.76
C PHE A 95 -7.73 9.55 15.36
N ARG A 96 -7.10 10.51 14.66
CA ARG A 96 -5.84 11.09 15.10
C ARG A 96 -5.95 11.65 16.51
N ASP A 97 -4.92 11.36 17.33
CA ASP A 97 -4.82 11.76 18.75
C ASP A 97 -5.97 11.27 19.66
N CYS A 98 -6.76 10.28 19.21
CA CYS A 98 -7.78 9.64 20.05
C CYS A 98 -7.14 8.72 21.10
N SER A 99 -6.38 9.30 22.04
CA SER A 99 -5.58 8.58 23.03
C SER A 99 -6.39 7.78 24.05
N LYS A 100 -7.72 8.00 24.12
CA LYS A 100 -8.64 7.26 25.00
C LYS A 100 -9.38 6.13 24.29
N MET A 101 -9.22 5.98 22.98
CA MET A 101 -9.75 4.82 22.24
C MET A 101 -8.98 3.56 22.66
N THR A 102 -9.69 2.52 23.09
CA THR A 102 -9.06 1.30 23.63
C THR A 102 -9.17 0.11 22.68
N SER A 103 -10.21 0.06 21.87
CA SER A 103 -10.38 -0.95 20.84
C SER A 103 -11.19 -0.41 19.67
N ILE A 104 -11.01 -1.03 18.51
CA ILE A 104 -11.78 -0.71 17.31
C ILE A 104 -12.22 -1.99 16.60
N ILE A 105 -13.46 -2.00 16.10
CA ILE A 105 -13.95 -3.00 15.16
C ILE A 105 -13.98 -2.38 13.78
N ILE A 106 -13.22 -2.98 12.84
CA ILE A 106 -13.16 -2.55 11.44
C ILE A 106 -13.92 -3.58 10.60
N PRO A 107 -15.00 -3.18 9.90
CA PRO A 107 -15.80 -4.09 9.10
C PRO A 107 -15.12 -4.46 7.78
N SER A 108 -15.56 -5.56 7.16
CA SER A 108 -15.02 -6.05 5.88
C SER A 108 -15.32 -5.14 4.69
N SER A 109 -16.26 -4.22 4.84
CA SER A 109 -16.59 -3.23 3.80
C SER A 109 -15.51 -2.14 3.65
N VAL A 110 -14.65 -1.92 4.66
CA VAL A 110 -13.60 -0.91 4.62
C VAL A 110 -12.40 -1.44 3.83
N TRP A 111 -12.08 -0.77 2.72
CA TRP A 111 -10.94 -1.10 1.87
C TRP A 111 -9.87 -0.01 1.83
N TYR A 112 -10.14 1.18 2.39
CA TYR A 112 -9.24 2.32 2.40
C TYR A 112 -9.13 2.92 3.80
N VAL A 113 -7.90 3.15 4.26
CA VAL A 113 -7.59 3.90 5.48
C VAL A 113 -6.65 5.04 5.10
N GLY A 114 -7.10 6.26 5.37
CA GLY A 114 -6.41 7.48 4.99
C GLY A 114 -5.20 7.77 5.87
N ILE A 115 -4.44 8.77 5.43
CA ILE A 115 -3.20 9.23 6.03
C ILE A 115 -3.44 9.69 7.46
N GLY A 116 -2.60 9.25 8.41
CA GLY A 116 -2.67 9.69 9.80
C GLY A 116 -3.91 9.24 10.54
N ALA A 117 -4.73 8.35 9.96
CA ALA A 117 -6.02 7.98 10.51
C ALA A 117 -5.95 7.50 11.96
N PHE A 118 -4.89 6.80 12.34
CA PHE A 118 -4.66 6.28 13.69
C PHE A 118 -3.48 6.93 14.42
N SER A 119 -2.88 7.97 13.83
CA SER A 119 -1.73 8.64 14.43
C SER A 119 -2.07 9.16 15.84
N GLY A 120 -1.21 8.89 16.84
CA GLY A 120 -1.44 9.31 18.22
C GLY A 120 -2.50 8.50 19.01
N CYS A 121 -3.04 7.40 18.48
CA CYS A 121 -3.98 6.51 19.19
C CYS A 121 -3.32 5.68 20.29
N SER A 122 -2.58 6.31 21.20
CA SER A 122 -1.73 5.63 22.19
C SER A 122 -2.46 4.75 23.22
N GLY A 123 -3.79 4.86 23.29
CA GLY A 123 -4.62 4.00 24.15
C GLY A 123 -5.12 2.73 23.47
N LEU A 124 -5.00 2.64 22.12
CA LEU A 124 -5.51 1.52 21.33
C LEU A 124 -4.75 0.22 21.67
N LYS A 125 -5.48 -0.83 22.00
CA LYS A 125 -4.91 -2.15 22.34
C LYS A 125 -5.38 -3.26 21.42
N GLU A 126 -6.60 -3.19 20.94
CA GLU A 126 -7.21 -4.30 20.22
C GLU A 126 -7.86 -3.79 18.91
N ILE A 127 -7.59 -4.50 17.83
CA ILE A 127 -8.25 -4.32 16.54
C ILE A 127 -9.03 -5.60 16.27
N HIS A 128 -10.34 -5.50 16.13
CA HIS A 128 -11.21 -6.63 15.85
C HIS A 128 -11.67 -6.58 14.40
N ILE A 129 -11.60 -7.72 13.73
CA ILE A 129 -12.03 -7.91 12.36
C ILE A 129 -12.98 -9.10 12.26
N SER A 130 -13.88 -9.09 11.28
CA SER A 130 -14.77 -10.19 10.95
C SER A 130 -14.31 -11.01 9.76
N ASP A 131 -13.41 -10.44 8.94
CA ASP A 131 -12.93 -11.03 7.68
C ASP A 131 -11.42 -10.83 7.53
N LEU A 132 -10.69 -11.94 7.45
CA LEU A 132 -9.25 -11.93 7.34
C LEU A 132 -8.78 -11.56 5.92
N SER A 133 -9.55 -11.96 4.90
CA SER A 133 -9.23 -11.61 3.50
C SER A 133 -9.28 -10.10 3.29
N ALA A 134 -10.36 -9.46 3.76
CA ALA A 134 -10.51 -8.00 3.70
C ALA A 134 -9.36 -7.28 4.44
N TRP A 135 -8.95 -7.79 5.62
CA TRP A 135 -7.81 -7.20 6.34
C TRP A 135 -6.48 -7.37 5.59
N CYS A 136 -6.23 -8.54 5.01
CA CYS A 136 -5.00 -8.78 4.24
C CYS A 136 -4.85 -7.83 3.06
N GLU A 137 -5.95 -7.48 2.39
CA GLU A 137 -5.98 -6.59 1.23
C GLU A 137 -6.08 -5.10 1.61
N LEU A 138 -6.37 -4.79 2.88
CA LEU A 138 -6.49 -3.42 3.37
C LEU A 138 -5.16 -2.69 3.28
N SER A 139 -5.16 -1.52 2.62
CA SER A 139 -3.99 -0.65 2.53
C SER A 139 -4.15 0.58 3.42
N PHE A 140 -3.10 0.86 4.19
CA PHE A 140 -2.98 2.10 4.97
C PHE A 140 -2.11 3.08 4.17
N TYR A 141 -2.63 4.27 3.94
CA TYR A 141 -1.92 5.28 3.16
C TYR A 141 -1.03 6.17 4.03
N ASP A 142 0.16 6.46 3.51
CA ASP A 142 1.19 7.28 4.15
C ASP A 142 1.68 8.38 3.20
N VAL A 143 2.00 9.58 3.70
CA VAL A 143 2.45 10.74 2.88
C VAL A 143 3.95 10.73 2.61
N ALA A 144 4.76 10.09 3.44
CA ALA A 144 6.20 10.37 3.47
C ALA A 144 7.03 9.29 4.17
N ASP A 145 7.02 8.06 3.78
CA ASP A 145 7.92 7.03 4.34
C ASP A 145 8.05 6.99 5.89
N ASP A 146 7.25 7.78 6.60
CA ASP A 146 7.21 7.81 8.05
C ASP A 146 6.40 6.62 8.57
N ALA A 147 7.10 5.63 9.09
CA ALA A 147 6.50 4.55 9.86
C ALA A 147 5.67 5.15 11.00
N GLY A 148 4.37 4.94 11.03
CA GLY A 148 3.60 5.46 12.15
C GLY A 148 2.08 5.39 12.05
N ASP A 149 1.53 5.23 10.88
CA ASP A 149 0.07 5.37 10.68
C ASP A 149 -0.70 4.04 10.81
N SER A 150 0.00 2.89 10.81
CA SER A 150 -0.65 1.62 11.10
C SER A 150 -1.15 1.57 12.56
N PRO A 151 -2.42 1.21 12.80
CA PRO A 151 -2.94 1.08 14.16
C PRO A 151 -2.21 0.00 14.98
N LEU A 152 -1.50 -0.92 14.33
CA LEU A 152 -0.69 -1.97 14.95
C LEU A 152 0.60 -1.44 15.62
N ASN A 153 0.99 -0.20 15.34
CA ASN A 153 2.06 0.45 16.10
C ASN A 153 1.65 0.72 17.56
N TYR A 154 0.34 0.77 17.84
CA TYR A 154 -0.23 1.00 19.18
C TYR A 154 -0.88 -0.26 19.74
N ALA A 155 -1.63 -1.00 18.89
CA ALA A 155 -2.41 -2.15 19.31
C ALA A 155 -1.53 -3.38 19.61
N ASP A 156 -1.98 -4.21 20.55
CA ASP A 156 -1.36 -5.49 20.84
C ASP A 156 -1.55 -6.48 19.67
N GLY A 157 -2.59 -6.32 18.83
CA GLY A 157 -2.76 -7.12 17.63
C GLY A 157 -4.15 -7.12 17.02
N VAL A 158 -4.30 -7.97 16.01
CA VAL A 158 -5.54 -8.20 15.28
C VAL A 158 -6.25 -9.45 15.83
N TYR A 159 -7.53 -9.30 16.12
CA TYR A 159 -8.39 -10.36 16.63
C TYR A 159 -9.44 -10.73 15.58
N LEU A 160 -9.40 -11.97 15.09
CA LEU A 160 -10.43 -12.53 14.22
C LEU A 160 -11.43 -13.34 15.07
N ASN A 161 -12.70 -12.91 15.10
CA ASN A 161 -13.74 -13.54 15.92
C ASN A 161 -13.36 -13.68 17.41
N GLY A 162 -12.58 -12.73 17.93
CA GLY A 162 -12.13 -12.71 19.33
C GLY A 162 -10.85 -13.50 19.61
N GLU A 163 -10.25 -14.16 18.62
CA GLU A 163 -8.97 -14.87 18.74
C GLU A 163 -7.83 -14.04 18.14
N LEU A 164 -6.75 -13.85 18.91
CA LEU A 164 -5.56 -13.12 18.46
C LEU A 164 -4.85 -13.91 17.35
N ILE A 165 -4.57 -13.26 16.23
CA ILE A 165 -3.82 -13.84 15.13
C ILE A 165 -2.33 -13.79 15.48
N ILE A 166 -1.72 -14.92 15.73
CA ILE A 166 -0.28 -15.07 16.01
C ILE A 166 0.42 -15.72 14.79
N ASP A 167 -0.24 -16.68 14.19
CA ASP A 167 0.22 -17.38 13.00
C ASP A 167 -0.77 -17.07 11.86
N LEU A 168 -0.29 -16.38 10.84
CA LEU A 168 -1.11 -15.97 9.69
C LEU A 168 -1.03 -17.02 8.59
N VAL A 169 -2.13 -17.64 8.27
CA VAL A 169 -2.29 -18.37 7.00
C VAL A 169 -3.13 -17.49 6.10
N VAL A 170 -2.51 -16.96 5.06
CA VAL A 170 -3.20 -16.06 4.11
C VAL A 170 -4.33 -16.83 3.41
N PRO A 171 -5.58 -16.33 3.43
CA PRO A 171 -6.71 -17.00 2.77
C PRO A 171 -6.52 -17.16 1.27
N GLU A 172 -7.05 -18.25 0.70
CA GLU A 172 -6.84 -18.62 -0.72
C GLU A 172 -7.48 -17.66 -1.74
N ASP A 173 -8.40 -16.81 -1.32
CA ASP A 173 -9.05 -15.78 -2.14
C ASP A 173 -8.29 -14.46 -2.18
N VAL A 174 -7.31 -14.27 -1.29
CA VAL A 174 -6.43 -13.10 -1.28
C VAL A 174 -5.39 -13.23 -2.38
N THR A 175 -5.24 -12.22 -3.23
CA THR A 175 -4.23 -12.20 -4.30
C THR A 175 -3.09 -11.21 -4.04
N GLU A 176 -3.32 -10.24 -3.18
CA GLU A 176 -2.35 -9.21 -2.83
C GLU A 176 -2.41 -8.90 -1.33
N ILE A 177 -1.28 -8.56 -0.72
CA ILE A 177 -1.22 -8.06 0.67
C ILE A 177 -1.09 -6.55 0.62
N GLY A 178 -2.01 -5.85 1.28
CA GLY A 178 -2.08 -4.39 1.29
C GLY A 178 -0.87 -3.72 1.94
N ALA A 179 -0.59 -2.50 1.51
CA ALA A 179 0.50 -1.71 2.08
C ALA A 179 0.26 -1.42 3.57
N HIS A 180 1.29 -1.60 4.39
CA HIS A 180 1.28 -1.37 5.84
C HIS A 180 0.25 -2.21 6.64
N SER A 181 -0.37 -3.23 6.04
CA SER A 181 -1.49 -3.99 6.64
C SER A 181 -1.13 -4.71 7.94
N PHE A 182 0.12 -5.13 8.11
CA PHE A 182 0.64 -5.76 9.33
C PHE A 182 1.84 -5.00 9.91
N GLU A 183 2.12 -3.77 9.46
CA GLU A 183 3.24 -2.99 9.97
C GLU A 183 3.17 -2.82 11.48
N GLY A 184 4.30 -3.08 12.16
CA GLY A 184 4.43 -2.95 13.61
C GLY A 184 3.76 -4.08 14.40
N TYR A 185 3.22 -5.11 13.75
CA TYR A 185 2.52 -6.20 14.42
C TYR A 185 3.48 -7.09 15.23
N LYS A 186 3.66 -6.77 16.50
CA LYS A 186 4.62 -7.43 17.39
C LYS A 186 4.27 -8.86 17.75
N ASN A 187 2.98 -9.24 17.70
CA ASN A 187 2.56 -10.61 18.07
C ASN A 187 2.57 -11.59 16.89
N LEU A 188 2.75 -11.12 15.65
CA LEU A 188 2.83 -12.00 14.49
C LEU A 188 4.14 -12.79 14.50
N ARG A 189 4.05 -14.14 14.50
CA ARG A 189 5.19 -15.05 14.55
C ARG A 189 5.49 -15.72 13.22
N SER A 190 4.44 -16.13 12.52
CA SER A 190 4.59 -16.80 11.23
C SER A 190 3.59 -16.31 10.19
N VAL A 191 4.00 -16.37 8.91
CA VAL A 191 3.13 -16.11 7.76
C VAL A 191 3.33 -17.20 6.72
N VAL A 192 2.21 -17.74 6.22
CA VAL A 192 2.18 -18.70 5.12
C VAL A 192 1.41 -18.09 3.95
N PHE A 193 2.11 -17.85 2.84
CA PHE A 193 1.55 -17.40 1.58
C PHE A 193 1.23 -18.57 0.69
N HIS A 194 0.01 -18.65 0.17
CA HIS A 194 -0.37 -19.67 -0.82
C HIS A 194 0.12 -19.27 -2.23
N LYS A 195 0.04 -20.18 -3.18
CA LYS A 195 0.59 -20.02 -4.56
C LYS A 195 -0.11 -18.96 -5.42
N GLY A 196 -1.24 -18.42 -4.96
CA GLY A 196 -2.03 -17.41 -5.68
C GLY A 196 -1.65 -15.96 -5.34
N ILE A 197 -0.74 -15.73 -4.39
CA ILE A 197 -0.28 -14.40 -4.05
C ILE A 197 0.61 -13.87 -5.18
N SER A 198 0.21 -12.76 -5.79
CA SER A 198 0.95 -12.07 -6.86
C SER A 198 1.78 -10.90 -6.34
N ALA A 199 1.29 -10.18 -5.32
CA ALA A 199 1.95 -9.00 -4.80
C ALA A 199 1.88 -8.89 -3.27
N ILE A 200 2.96 -8.34 -2.68
CA ILE A 200 2.99 -7.90 -1.28
C ILE A 200 3.45 -6.45 -1.30
N HIS A 201 2.59 -5.54 -0.87
CA HIS A 201 2.85 -4.11 -1.02
C HIS A 201 3.80 -3.57 0.05
N LYS A 202 4.23 -2.30 -0.16
CA LYS A 202 5.19 -1.56 0.68
C LYS A 202 4.91 -1.75 2.16
N SER A 203 5.96 -2.04 2.94
CA SER A 203 5.94 -2.08 4.41
C SER A 203 4.90 -3.03 5.02
N ALA A 204 4.35 -3.98 4.26
CA ALA A 204 3.24 -4.83 4.74
C ALA A 204 3.55 -5.54 6.06
N PHE A 205 4.80 -5.93 6.30
CA PHE A 205 5.28 -6.60 7.53
C PHE A 205 6.45 -5.85 8.18
N LEU A 206 6.63 -4.57 7.87
CA LEU A 206 7.68 -3.73 8.45
C LEU A 206 7.60 -3.77 9.98
N ASN A 207 8.74 -3.97 10.65
CA ASN A 207 8.84 -3.99 12.12
C ASN A 207 7.93 -5.04 12.80
N CYS A 208 7.57 -6.13 12.14
CA CYS A 208 7.00 -7.32 12.79
C CYS A 208 8.10 -8.02 13.59
N THR A 209 8.41 -7.50 14.77
CA THR A 209 9.63 -7.86 15.55
C THR A 209 9.68 -9.29 16.09
N ASN A 210 8.59 -10.06 15.99
CA ASN A 210 8.55 -11.48 16.34
C ASN A 210 8.33 -12.40 15.13
N LEU A 211 8.28 -11.86 13.90
CA LEU A 211 8.09 -12.66 12.67
C LEU A 211 9.38 -13.40 12.33
N THR A 212 9.43 -14.68 12.70
CA THR A 212 10.57 -15.57 12.46
C THR A 212 10.40 -16.47 11.25
N ASP A 213 9.17 -16.79 10.90
CA ASP A 213 8.85 -17.81 9.90
C ASP A 213 7.98 -17.22 8.78
N VAL A 214 8.52 -17.19 7.55
CA VAL A 214 7.79 -16.76 6.34
C VAL A 214 7.93 -17.86 5.30
N THR A 215 6.80 -18.37 4.84
CA THR A 215 6.74 -19.45 3.84
C THR A 215 5.97 -19.00 2.60
N PHE A 216 6.57 -19.24 1.44
CA PHE A 216 5.97 -19.01 0.13
C PHE A 216 5.70 -20.36 -0.56
N ALA A 217 4.43 -20.65 -0.87
CA ALA A 217 4.06 -21.87 -1.60
C ALA A 217 4.18 -21.71 -3.12
N GLY A 218 4.42 -20.51 -3.62
CA GLY A 218 4.59 -20.17 -5.04
C GLY A 218 5.54 -19.01 -5.27
N ASP A 219 5.70 -18.65 -6.54
CA ASP A 219 6.46 -17.45 -6.92
C ASP A 219 5.58 -16.20 -6.72
N VAL A 220 6.19 -15.11 -6.25
CA VAL A 220 5.59 -13.79 -6.13
C VAL A 220 6.22 -12.88 -7.18
N GLU A 221 5.42 -12.05 -7.85
CA GLU A 221 5.91 -11.18 -8.92
C GLU A 221 6.37 -9.81 -8.40
N TYR A 222 5.78 -9.35 -7.29
CA TYR A 222 6.10 -8.06 -6.68
C TYR A 222 6.15 -8.15 -5.16
N ILE A 223 7.24 -7.63 -4.58
CA ILE A 223 7.35 -7.33 -3.16
C ILE A 223 7.82 -5.89 -3.04
N GLY A 224 7.03 -5.06 -2.38
CA GLY A 224 7.31 -3.64 -2.18
C GLY A 224 8.51 -3.39 -1.26
N PRO A 225 9.01 -2.14 -1.22
CA PRO A 225 10.15 -1.79 -0.37
C PRO A 225 9.77 -1.94 1.12
N TYR A 226 10.77 -2.23 1.94
CA TYR A 226 10.69 -2.36 3.40
C TYR A 226 9.71 -3.44 3.91
N THR A 227 9.17 -4.30 3.04
CA THR A 227 8.12 -5.26 3.40
C THR A 227 8.47 -6.11 4.61
N PHE A 228 9.69 -6.63 4.71
CA PHE A 228 10.14 -7.47 5.82
C PHE A 228 11.24 -6.82 6.68
N ASP A 229 11.49 -5.53 6.51
CA ASP A 229 12.54 -4.84 7.27
C ASP A 229 12.16 -4.80 8.76
N GLY A 230 13.17 -4.98 9.64
CA GLY A 230 12.95 -5.08 11.09
C GLY A 230 12.30 -6.39 11.54
N THR A 231 12.23 -7.41 10.68
CA THR A 231 11.77 -8.76 11.06
C THR A 231 12.94 -9.69 11.32
N PRO A 232 12.87 -10.57 12.34
CA PRO A 232 13.89 -11.61 12.56
C PRO A 232 14.03 -12.55 11.36
N TRP A 233 12.98 -12.77 10.59
CA TRP A 233 13.05 -13.57 9.36
C TRP A 233 14.06 -13.01 8.37
N LEU A 234 14.01 -11.68 8.09
CA LEU A 234 14.97 -11.04 7.18
C LEU A 234 16.37 -10.97 7.80
N GLU A 235 16.48 -10.65 9.08
CA GLU A 235 17.76 -10.57 9.78
C GLU A 235 18.52 -11.90 9.77
N ASN A 236 17.80 -13.02 9.80
CA ASN A 236 18.37 -14.37 9.73
C ASN A 236 18.75 -14.81 8.31
N GLN A 237 18.41 -14.06 7.26
CA GLN A 237 18.92 -14.33 5.92
C GLN A 237 20.44 -14.06 5.85
N PRO A 238 21.20 -14.80 5.03
CA PRO A 238 22.61 -14.48 4.79
C PRO A 238 22.78 -13.06 4.25
N ASP A 239 23.94 -12.45 4.52
CA ASP A 239 24.31 -11.21 3.84
C ASP A 239 24.55 -11.47 2.34
N GLY A 240 24.26 -10.48 1.51
CA GLY A 240 24.25 -10.55 0.06
C GLY A 240 22.85 -10.54 -0.52
N GLU A 241 22.67 -11.15 -1.67
CA GLU A 241 21.40 -11.18 -2.38
C GLU A 241 20.39 -12.09 -1.69
N VAL A 242 19.27 -11.54 -1.25
CA VAL A 242 18.13 -12.27 -0.70
C VAL A 242 17.12 -12.55 -1.80
N TYR A 243 16.81 -13.84 -2.02
CA TYR A 243 15.86 -14.29 -3.05
C TYR A 243 14.61 -14.88 -2.43
N ILE A 244 13.45 -14.60 -3.07
CA ILE A 244 12.17 -15.24 -2.78
C ILE A 244 11.66 -15.84 -4.09
N GLY A 245 11.79 -17.18 -4.24
CA GLY A 245 11.48 -17.85 -5.50
C GLY A 245 12.29 -17.30 -6.67
N LYS A 246 11.61 -16.74 -7.68
CA LYS A 246 12.21 -16.11 -8.87
C LYS A 246 12.44 -14.61 -8.75
N LEU A 247 12.29 -14.07 -7.56
CA LEU A 247 12.39 -12.65 -7.30
C LEU A 247 13.64 -12.37 -6.46
N LEU A 248 14.47 -11.41 -6.89
CA LEU A 248 15.54 -10.86 -6.08
C LEU A 248 14.93 -9.73 -5.23
N TYR A 249 14.79 -10.01 -3.92
CA TYR A 249 14.11 -9.11 -3.00
C TYR A 249 14.97 -7.90 -2.62
N LYS A 250 16.17 -8.15 -2.07
CA LYS A 250 17.11 -7.07 -1.72
C LYS A 250 18.54 -7.60 -1.52
N TYR A 251 19.51 -6.70 -1.60
CA TYR A 251 20.85 -6.93 -1.08
C TYR A 251 20.87 -6.58 0.41
N LYS A 252 21.30 -7.52 1.25
CA LYS A 252 21.33 -7.38 2.70
C LYS A 252 22.79 -7.27 3.20
N GLY A 253 22.99 -6.50 4.26
CA GLY A 253 24.29 -6.33 4.89
C GLY A 253 25.17 -5.30 4.20
N GLU A 254 26.41 -5.18 4.68
CA GLU A 254 27.40 -4.25 4.14
C GLU A 254 27.98 -4.80 2.83
N MET A 255 27.96 -4.00 1.76
CA MET A 255 28.51 -4.40 0.46
C MET A 255 30.04 -4.17 0.47
N PRO A 256 30.86 -5.19 0.15
CA PRO A 256 32.31 -5.01 0.03
C PRO A 256 32.68 -4.02 -1.08
N SER A 257 33.79 -3.31 -0.91
CA SER A 257 34.28 -2.33 -1.90
C SER A 257 34.55 -2.96 -3.26
N ASN A 258 34.12 -2.29 -4.32
CA ASN A 258 34.22 -2.73 -5.72
C ASN A 258 33.52 -4.05 -6.00
N THR A 259 32.32 -4.22 -5.47
CA THR A 259 31.52 -5.44 -5.66
C THR A 259 31.00 -5.55 -7.09
N SER A 260 31.14 -6.76 -7.66
CA SER A 260 30.43 -7.20 -8.86
C SER A 260 29.41 -8.26 -8.47
N VAL A 261 28.15 -8.07 -8.83
CA VAL A 261 27.07 -9.01 -8.55
C VAL A 261 26.71 -9.80 -9.80
N VAL A 262 26.49 -11.10 -9.65
CA VAL A 262 25.92 -11.96 -10.70
C VAL A 262 24.58 -12.46 -10.20
N VAL A 263 23.50 -11.87 -10.70
CA VAL A 263 22.14 -12.30 -10.34
C VAL A 263 21.90 -13.73 -10.81
N LYS A 264 21.33 -14.53 -9.90
CA LYS A 264 21.07 -15.97 -10.10
C LYS A 264 20.22 -16.21 -11.36
N GLU A 265 20.64 -17.16 -12.19
CA GLU A 265 19.86 -17.58 -13.35
C GLU A 265 18.51 -18.16 -12.93
N GLY A 266 17.44 -17.85 -13.66
CA GLY A 266 16.06 -18.15 -13.29
C GLY A 266 15.37 -17.01 -12.53
N THR A 267 16.09 -15.94 -12.15
CA THR A 267 15.46 -14.72 -11.59
C THR A 267 14.67 -14.03 -12.71
N GLU A 268 13.40 -13.75 -12.43
CA GLU A 268 12.49 -13.08 -13.36
C GLU A 268 12.23 -11.63 -12.98
N TYR A 269 12.34 -11.27 -11.67
CA TYR A 269 12.02 -9.96 -11.13
C TYR A 269 13.12 -9.45 -10.20
N ILE A 270 13.43 -8.15 -10.29
CA ILE A 270 14.24 -7.41 -9.31
C ILE A 270 13.32 -6.43 -8.62
N CYS A 271 13.20 -6.55 -7.29
CA CYS A 271 12.30 -5.74 -6.48
C CYS A 271 12.64 -4.25 -6.50
N GLN A 272 11.63 -3.47 -6.13
CA GLN A 272 11.80 -2.05 -5.83
C GLN A 272 12.83 -1.89 -4.70
N SER A 273 13.78 -0.97 -4.91
CA SER A 273 14.86 -0.68 -3.97
C SER A 273 15.77 -1.88 -3.62
N ALA A 274 15.85 -2.89 -4.49
CA ALA A 274 16.62 -4.11 -4.22
C ALA A 274 18.11 -3.86 -3.92
N PHE A 275 18.72 -2.88 -4.59
CA PHE A 275 20.10 -2.43 -4.38
C PHE A 275 20.16 -0.95 -3.96
N ASP A 276 19.12 -0.45 -3.26
CA ASP A 276 19.08 0.93 -2.82
C ASP A 276 20.30 1.27 -1.94
N CYS A 277 20.98 2.40 -2.27
CA CYS A 277 22.20 2.86 -1.59
C CYS A 277 23.37 1.84 -1.57
N CYS A 278 23.42 0.92 -2.55
CA CYS A 278 24.57 0.03 -2.73
C CYS A 278 25.70 0.76 -3.48
N GLU A 279 26.32 1.75 -2.80
CA GLU A 279 27.37 2.60 -3.38
C GLU A 279 28.59 1.81 -3.87
N GLU A 280 28.89 0.65 -3.26
CA GLU A 280 30.05 -0.18 -3.62
C GLU A 280 29.81 -1.14 -4.80
N LEU A 281 28.59 -1.13 -5.37
CA LEU A 281 28.27 -1.90 -6.57
C LEU A 281 28.89 -1.26 -7.81
N THR A 282 29.81 -1.95 -8.46
CA THR A 282 30.51 -1.45 -9.66
C THR A 282 30.02 -2.07 -10.96
N SER A 283 29.59 -3.30 -10.91
CA SER A 283 29.00 -4.00 -12.06
C SER A 283 27.96 -5.02 -11.63
N ILE A 284 26.99 -5.27 -12.51
CA ILE A 284 25.98 -6.30 -12.28
C ILE A 284 25.72 -7.10 -13.57
N THR A 285 25.59 -8.42 -13.42
CA THR A 285 25.16 -9.30 -14.49
C THR A 285 23.73 -9.77 -14.22
N LEU A 286 22.84 -9.45 -15.15
CA LEU A 286 21.42 -9.80 -15.14
C LEU A 286 21.15 -11.04 -15.98
N PRO A 287 20.36 -12.00 -15.50
CA PRO A 287 20.15 -13.28 -16.16
C PRO A 287 19.30 -13.18 -17.44
N SER A 288 19.35 -14.21 -18.23
CA SER A 288 18.55 -14.30 -19.46
C SER A 288 17.03 -14.42 -19.21
N SER A 289 16.66 -14.85 -18.01
CA SER A 289 15.28 -15.04 -17.56
C SER A 289 14.60 -13.75 -17.06
N LEU A 290 15.35 -12.64 -16.94
CA LEU A 290 14.84 -11.41 -16.35
C LEU A 290 13.72 -10.77 -17.18
N LYS A 291 12.57 -10.51 -16.55
CA LYS A 291 11.39 -9.92 -17.17
C LYS A 291 11.18 -8.47 -16.80
N GLN A 292 11.50 -8.10 -15.53
CA GLN A 292 11.22 -6.77 -15.00
C GLN A 292 12.23 -6.33 -13.94
N ILE A 293 12.55 -5.04 -13.99
CA ILE A 293 13.27 -4.30 -12.95
C ILE A 293 12.30 -3.25 -12.41
N HIS A 294 11.97 -3.34 -11.12
CA HIS A 294 11.06 -2.40 -10.49
C HIS A 294 11.74 -1.07 -10.16
N ASP A 295 10.93 -0.08 -9.77
CA ASP A 295 11.36 1.29 -9.53
C ASP A 295 12.46 1.37 -8.45
N TYR A 296 13.39 2.31 -8.62
CA TYR A 296 14.48 2.55 -7.67
C TYR A 296 15.38 1.34 -7.36
N ALA A 297 15.31 0.25 -8.15
CA ALA A 297 16.08 -0.96 -7.86
C ALA A 297 17.58 -0.73 -7.67
N PHE A 298 18.16 0.26 -8.36
CA PHE A 298 19.58 0.66 -8.28
C PHE A 298 19.77 2.12 -7.87
N ASN A 299 18.79 2.69 -7.15
CA ASN A 299 18.91 4.04 -6.63
C ASN A 299 20.11 4.16 -5.68
N GLY A 300 20.90 5.24 -5.81
CA GLY A 300 22.10 5.44 -4.98
C GLY A 300 23.25 4.47 -5.25
N CYS A 301 23.22 3.69 -6.36
CA CYS A 301 24.36 2.90 -6.82
C CYS A 301 25.36 3.76 -7.62
N ASP A 302 25.96 4.77 -6.98
CA ASP A 302 26.73 5.83 -7.67
C ASP A 302 27.99 5.32 -8.38
N ASN A 303 28.54 4.18 -7.96
CA ASN A 303 29.71 3.57 -8.57
C ASN A 303 29.39 2.49 -9.62
N LEU A 304 28.09 2.24 -9.91
CA LEU A 304 27.70 1.29 -10.94
C LEU A 304 28.07 1.85 -12.32
N LYS A 305 28.92 1.13 -13.05
CA LYS A 305 29.43 1.51 -14.38
C LYS A 305 29.03 0.55 -15.48
N GLU A 306 28.82 -0.71 -15.16
CA GLU A 306 28.58 -1.76 -16.14
C GLU A 306 27.39 -2.63 -15.73
N VAL A 307 26.44 -2.77 -16.65
CA VAL A 307 25.31 -3.69 -16.55
C VAL A 307 25.37 -4.69 -17.70
N PHE A 308 25.54 -5.96 -17.38
CA PHE A 308 25.53 -7.04 -18.37
C PHE A 308 24.16 -7.70 -18.38
N CYS A 309 23.31 -7.39 -19.34
CA CYS A 309 21.97 -7.95 -19.46
C CYS A 309 21.93 -9.06 -20.51
N LYS A 310 21.78 -10.32 -20.07
CA LYS A 310 21.82 -11.50 -20.94
C LYS A 310 20.49 -11.80 -21.65
N SER A 311 19.42 -11.09 -21.31
CA SER A 311 18.11 -11.32 -21.92
C SER A 311 18.08 -10.90 -23.40
N LEU A 312 17.51 -11.74 -24.26
CA LEU A 312 17.25 -11.42 -25.67
C LEU A 312 16.08 -10.44 -25.83
N THR A 313 15.16 -10.44 -24.84
CA THR A 313 14.06 -9.49 -24.75
C THR A 313 14.38 -8.53 -23.62
N PRO A 314 14.36 -7.19 -23.85
CA PRO A 314 14.61 -6.24 -22.79
C PRO A 314 13.68 -6.49 -21.59
N PRO A 315 14.18 -6.46 -20.34
CA PRO A 315 13.30 -6.45 -19.20
C PRO A 315 12.52 -5.13 -19.16
N SER A 316 11.25 -5.19 -18.78
CA SER A 316 10.44 -4.00 -18.53
C SER A 316 11.07 -3.17 -17.40
N ILE A 317 11.15 -1.85 -17.59
CA ILE A 317 11.71 -0.90 -16.62
C ILE A 317 10.99 0.43 -16.71
N ASN A 318 10.59 0.99 -15.57
CA ASN A 318 9.94 2.30 -15.54
C ASN A 318 10.99 3.42 -15.66
N SER A 319 10.90 4.21 -16.73
CA SER A 319 11.84 5.30 -17.00
C SER A 319 11.64 6.56 -16.14
N SER A 320 10.51 6.65 -15.43
CA SER A 320 10.21 7.81 -14.58
C SER A 320 11.06 7.86 -13.32
N TYR A 321 11.70 6.75 -12.95
CA TYR A 321 12.52 6.63 -11.75
C TYR A 321 13.91 6.13 -12.11
N ASN A 322 14.94 6.90 -11.74
CA ASN A 322 16.33 6.62 -12.08
C ASN A 322 16.80 5.29 -11.48
N ASN A 323 16.84 4.25 -12.32
CA ASN A 323 17.47 2.98 -11.96
C ASN A 323 18.97 2.98 -12.28
N PHE A 324 19.40 3.72 -13.30
CA PHE A 324 20.80 3.80 -13.72
C PHE A 324 21.23 5.24 -13.95
N HIS A 325 22.47 5.55 -13.58
CA HIS A 325 23.08 6.82 -13.96
C HIS A 325 23.36 6.87 -15.47
N ASN A 326 23.37 8.06 -16.06
CA ASN A 326 23.53 8.26 -17.50
C ASN A 326 24.89 7.77 -18.06
N ASP A 327 25.89 7.57 -17.21
CA ASP A 327 27.22 7.08 -17.60
C ASP A 327 27.36 5.57 -17.53
N VAL A 328 26.33 4.85 -17.08
CA VAL A 328 26.32 3.38 -17.05
C VAL A 328 26.32 2.83 -18.47
N VAL A 329 27.21 1.87 -18.74
CA VAL A 329 27.23 1.12 -19.99
C VAL A 329 26.45 -0.17 -19.85
N ILE A 330 25.50 -0.41 -20.75
CA ILE A 330 24.64 -1.60 -20.70
C ILE A 330 25.04 -2.54 -21.86
N TYR A 331 25.61 -3.66 -21.50
CA TYR A 331 26.00 -4.71 -22.42
C TYR A 331 24.86 -5.67 -22.67
N VAL A 332 24.47 -5.86 -23.95
CA VAL A 332 23.33 -6.69 -24.36
C VAL A 332 23.71 -7.68 -25.44
N PRO A 333 22.94 -8.77 -25.68
CA PRO A 333 23.21 -9.71 -26.75
C PRO A 333 23.20 -9.06 -28.14
N LYS A 334 24.01 -9.61 -29.07
CA LYS A 334 24.06 -9.15 -30.46
C LYS A 334 22.67 -9.19 -31.10
N GLY A 335 22.33 -8.12 -31.83
CA GLY A 335 21.07 -7.97 -32.55
C GLY A 335 19.91 -7.46 -31.70
N THR A 336 20.13 -7.10 -30.44
CA THR A 336 19.05 -6.65 -29.52
C THR A 336 19.07 -5.14 -29.23
N ARG A 337 20.08 -4.40 -29.64
CA ARG A 337 20.26 -2.95 -29.34
C ARG A 337 19.01 -2.13 -29.57
N GLU A 338 18.37 -2.29 -30.72
CA GLU A 338 17.18 -1.48 -31.07
C GLU A 338 16.00 -1.83 -30.15
N ALA A 339 15.83 -3.11 -29.78
CA ALA A 339 14.79 -3.54 -28.84
C ALA A 339 15.00 -2.89 -27.47
N TYR A 340 16.24 -2.85 -26.96
CA TYR A 340 16.55 -2.22 -25.67
C TYR A 340 16.31 -0.71 -25.70
N ARG A 341 16.77 -0.01 -26.74
CA ARG A 341 16.55 1.44 -26.89
C ARG A 341 15.08 1.83 -27.01
N ASN A 342 14.26 0.96 -27.60
CA ASN A 342 12.83 1.20 -27.76
C ASN A 342 12.05 0.93 -26.46
N GLU A 343 12.58 0.10 -25.56
CA GLU A 343 11.93 -0.21 -24.28
C GLU A 343 11.98 0.98 -23.31
N SER A 344 13.15 1.61 -23.16
CA SER A 344 13.31 2.70 -22.20
C SER A 344 14.49 3.62 -22.57
N SER A 345 14.35 4.92 -22.27
CA SER A 345 15.43 5.90 -22.34
C SER A 345 16.60 5.57 -21.39
N LEU A 346 16.40 4.74 -20.38
CA LEU A 346 17.47 4.26 -19.51
C LEU A 346 18.46 3.34 -20.24
N PHE A 347 18.07 2.80 -21.40
CA PHE A 347 18.92 1.98 -22.24
C PHE A 347 19.57 2.78 -23.40
N GLU A 348 19.97 4.03 -23.16
CA GLU A 348 20.63 4.86 -24.21
C GLU A 348 22.06 4.39 -24.53
N ASN A 349 22.86 4.09 -23.51
CA ASN A 349 24.26 3.71 -23.65
C ASN A 349 24.43 2.20 -23.77
N VAL A 350 23.89 1.62 -24.86
CA VAL A 350 23.88 0.16 -25.11
C VAL A 350 24.99 -0.27 -26.04
N VAL A 351 25.72 -1.32 -25.64
CA VAL A 351 26.79 -1.99 -26.40
C VAL A 351 26.41 -3.46 -26.60
N GLU A 352 26.49 -3.91 -27.85
CA GLU A 352 26.24 -5.33 -28.16
C GLU A 352 27.50 -6.16 -27.95
N VAL A 353 27.34 -7.27 -27.25
CA VAL A 353 28.41 -8.23 -26.96
C VAL A 353 27.99 -9.65 -27.26
N ASP A 354 28.97 -10.54 -27.33
CA ASP A 354 28.76 -11.98 -27.40
C ASP A 354 28.98 -12.56 -26.01
N PHE A 355 27.93 -13.04 -25.36
CA PHE A 355 28.02 -13.64 -24.02
C PHE A 355 28.49 -15.09 -24.02
N ASP A 356 28.61 -15.72 -25.20
CA ASP A 356 28.99 -17.13 -25.35
C ASP A 356 30.52 -17.34 -25.56
N ASN A 357 31.31 -16.22 -25.54
CA ASN A 357 32.76 -16.24 -25.74
C ASN A 357 33.54 -15.88 -24.49
#